data_bb6ff7165872f57648dcab3d1256eb70
#
_entry.id   bb6ff7165872f57648dcab3d1256eb70
#
_cell.length_a   1.000
_cell.length_b   1.000
_cell.length_c   1.000
_cell.angle_alpha   90.00
_cell.angle_beta   90.00
_cell.angle_gamma   90.00
#
_symmetry.space_group_name_H-M   'P 1'
#
loop_
_entity.id
_entity.type
_entity.pdbx_description
1 polymer ?
#
loop_
_entity_poly.entity_id
_entity_poly.type
_entity_poly.pdbx_seq_one_letter_code
_entity_poly.pdbx_strand_id
1 'polypeptide(L)'
;MSHLFSEFTLNTPRGPLQLANRGVIAPMCQYSCTEGRANDWHLIHWGNLLNSGAAMLIIEATAVTARGRITPHCLGLWDDATAAALSDTLQRARRQAPPVPVTIQLAHAGRKASSEVPWRGGMLLDAEHQGWLPEAPSALPQLEHETPPEAMSPEALDGVCRAFADAARRADAMGIDAIELHGAHGYLLHQFLSPLANQRNDAYGGSFDHRIRFPLQVFQAVRDVFRGAVGMRLSATDWVDGGWTPEETADFALRLKQAGADFVHISTAGVSPKQKIPVGPEYQVPFARLVKQKTGLPTMAVGLITDPHQANDIVARGDADLVAMARAFLYNPRWMWQAAAALQGQVQASPQYWRCLPREAQSVFGNVRIGMR
;
A
#
# COMPACT_ATOMS: atom_id res chain seq x y z
N MET A 1 10.87 27.28 -4.11
CA MET A 1 9.57 26.58 -4.01
C MET A 1 9.81 25.23 -3.33
N SER A 2 8.90 24.76 -2.52
CA SER A 2 9.02 23.44 -1.88
C SER A 2 8.83 22.32 -2.90
N HIS A 3 9.74 21.36 -2.93
CA HIS A 3 9.62 20.20 -3.80
C HIS A 3 8.47 19.26 -3.35
N LEU A 4 8.20 19.17 -2.05
CA LEU A 4 7.09 18.37 -1.51
C LEU A 4 5.73 18.84 -2.03
N PHE A 5 5.56 20.15 -2.26
CA PHE A 5 4.32 20.75 -2.74
C PHE A 5 4.31 21.04 -4.26
N SER A 6 5.23 20.43 -5.01
CA SER A 6 5.15 20.42 -6.48
C SER A 6 4.19 19.34 -6.97
N GLU A 7 3.46 19.63 -8.03
CA GLU A 7 2.57 18.65 -8.68
C GLU A 7 3.35 17.46 -9.24
N PHE A 8 2.66 16.33 -9.40
CA PHE A 8 3.19 15.14 -10.05
C PHE A 8 2.12 14.45 -10.89
N THR A 9 2.51 13.88 -12.01
CA THR A 9 1.60 13.18 -12.92
C THR A 9 2.04 11.74 -13.08
N LEU A 10 1.14 10.80 -12.82
CA LEU A 10 1.26 9.41 -13.25
C LEU A 10 0.56 9.26 -14.59
N ASN A 11 1.27 8.84 -15.61
CA ASN A 11 0.70 8.54 -16.91
C ASN A 11 0.10 7.12 -16.88
N THR A 12 -1.19 6.99 -17.18
CA THR A 12 -1.92 5.72 -17.10
C THR A 12 -2.68 5.48 -18.40
N PRO A 13 -3.08 4.24 -18.71
CA PRO A 13 -3.93 3.95 -19.88
C PRO A 13 -5.30 4.65 -19.87
N ARG A 14 -5.80 5.05 -18.68
CA ARG A 14 -7.04 5.85 -18.54
C ARG A 14 -6.82 7.33 -18.86
N GLY A 15 -5.58 7.78 -18.81
CA GLY A 15 -5.16 9.18 -18.94
C GLY A 15 -4.28 9.62 -17.75
N PRO A 16 -3.80 10.85 -17.73
CA PRO A 16 -2.92 11.36 -16.68
C PRO A 16 -3.66 11.45 -15.35
N LEU A 17 -3.08 10.84 -14.30
CA LEU A 17 -3.53 11.00 -12.92
C LEU A 17 -2.71 12.11 -12.27
N GLN A 18 -3.35 13.24 -11.97
CA GLN A 18 -2.72 14.41 -11.40
C GLN A 18 -2.68 14.32 -9.87
N LEU A 19 -1.51 14.53 -9.30
CA LEU A 19 -1.25 14.61 -7.87
C LEU A 19 -0.88 16.05 -7.52
N ALA A 20 -1.64 16.70 -6.64
CA ALA A 20 -1.46 18.10 -6.28
C ALA A 20 -0.17 18.40 -5.49
N ASN A 21 0.45 17.38 -4.92
CA ASN A 21 1.72 17.43 -4.20
C ASN A 21 2.37 16.04 -4.17
N ARG A 22 3.46 15.87 -3.40
CA ARG A 22 4.23 14.61 -3.34
C ARG A 22 3.94 13.77 -2.10
N GLY A 23 3.06 14.22 -1.19
CA GLY A 23 2.71 13.50 0.05
C GLY A 23 1.59 12.48 -0.19
N VAL A 24 1.84 11.22 0.20
CA VAL A 24 0.92 10.09 0.03
C VAL A 24 0.59 9.47 1.39
N ILE A 25 -0.67 9.13 1.61
CA ILE A 25 -1.08 8.35 2.78
C ILE A 25 -0.87 6.88 2.47
N ALA A 26 0.10 6.26 3.15
CA ALA A 26 0.40 4.84 2.99
C ALA A 26 -0.76 3.95 3.49
N PRO A 27 -0.93 2.73 2.95
CA PRO A 27 -1.98 1.82 3.38
C PRO A 27 -1.74 1.35 4.83
N MET A 28 -2.80 1.37 5.64
CA MET A 28 -2.77 1.05 7.08
C MET A 28 -4.00 0.25 7.48
N CYS A 29 -3.84 -1.04 7.73
CA CYS A 29 -4.93 -1.93 8.12
C CYS A 29 -5.62 -1.44 9.39
N GLN A 30 -6.95 -1.37 9.36
CA GLN A 30 -7.78 -0.91 10.47
C GLN A 30 -8.37 -2.07 11.26
N TYR A 31 -8.40 -3.28 10.69
CA TYR A 31 -8.93 -4.48 11.33
C TYR A 31 -10.32 -4.26 11.96
N SER A 32 -11.20 -3.58 11.24
CA SER A 32 -12.50 -3.10 11.76
C SER A 32 -13.69 -3.57 10.92
N CYS A 33 -13.46 -4.47 9.96
CA CYS A 33 -14.51 -5.02 9.10
C CYS A 33 -15.30 -6.13 9.80
N THR A 34 -16.53 -6.31 9.34
CA THR A 34 -17.32 -7.50 9.58
C THR A 34 -17.48 -8.23 8.25
N GLU A 35 -17.00 -9.48 8.16
CA GLU A 35 -17.05 -10.27 6.92
C GLU A 35 -16.48 -9.55 5.69
N GLY A 36 -15.38 -8.82 5.87
CA GLY A 36 -14.71 -8.07 4.81
C GLY A 36 -15.39 -6.77 4.38
N ARG A 37 -16.52 -6.41 4.96
CA ARG A 37 -17.32 -5.24 4.57
C ARG A 37 -16.85 -3.99 5.29
N ALA A 38 -16.61 -2.91 4.55
CA ALA A 38 -16.39 -1.58 5.11
C ALA A 38 -17.62 -1.10 5.87
N ASN A 39 -17.42 -0.30 6.91
CA ASN A 39 -18.46 0.18 7.80
C ASN A 39 -18.21 1.65 8.24
N ASP A 40 -18.90 2.13 9.25
CA ASP A 40 -18.80 3.51 9.73
C ASP A 40 -17.40 3.87 10.28
N TRP A 41 -16.61 2.88 10.78
CA TRP A 41 -15.21 3.14 11.13
C TRP A 41 -14.42 3.63 9.90
N HIS A 42 -14.58 2.95 8.76
CA HIS A 42 -13.91 3.30 7.52
C HIS A 42 -14.40 4.64 6.98
N LEU A 43 -15.70 4.95 7.11
CA LEU A 43 -16.25 6.26 6.75
C LEU A 43 -15.55 7.40 7.52
N ILE A 44 -15.42 7.25 8.84
CA ILE A 44 -14.75 8.23 9.70
C ILE A 44 -13.26 8.32 9.35
N HIS A 45 -12.59 7.17 9.24
CA HIS A 45 -11.16 7.08 8.98
C HIS A 45 -10.80 7.69 7.62
N TRP A 46 -11.45 7.23 6.54
CA TRP A 46 -11.17 7.76 5.19
C TRP A 46 -11.62 9.21 5.04
N GLY A 47 -12.76 9.60 5.61
CA GLY A 47 -13.21 10.99 5.60
C GLY A 47 -12.23 11.94 6.27
N ASN A 48 -11.62 11.51 7.37
CA ASN A 48 -10.57 12.27 8.06
C ASN A 48 -9.29 12.39 7.21
N LEU A 49 -8.84 11.28 6.60
CA LEU A 49 -7.64 11.24 5.77
C LEU A 49 -7.79 11.96 4.44
N LEU A 50 -8.94 11.88 3.79
CA LEU A 50 -9.22 12.65 2.55
C LEU A 50 -9.20 14.17 2.79
N ASN A 51 -9.44 14.63 4.02
CA ASN A 51 -9.29 16.04 4.43
C ASN A 51 -7.89 16.40 4.91
N SER A 52 -6.87 15.58 4.71
CA SER A 52 -5.50 15.78 5.19
C SER A 52 -4.67 16.78 4.37
N GLY A 53 -5.06 17.02 3.10
CA GLY A 53 -4.26 17.75 2.13
C GLY A 53 -3.20 16.91 1.40
N ALA A 54 -3.12 15.60 1.67
CA ALA A 54 -2.27 14.68 0.92
C ALA A 54 -2.75 14.52 -0.54
N ALA A 55 -1.82 14.22 -1.43
CA ALA A 55 -2.10 14.09 -2.85
C ALA A 55 -2.80 12.78 -3.24
N MET A 56 -2.70 11.75 -2.39
CA MET A 56 -3.28 10.44 -2.64
C MET A 56 -3.53 9.72 -1.32
N LEU A 57 -4.65 9.03 -1.23
CA LEU A 57 -4.94 8.05 -0.18
C LEU A 57 -4.78 6.64 -0.73
N ILE A 58 -3.96 5.80 -0.08
CA ILE A 58 -3.94 4.37 -0.35
C ILE A 58 -4.76 3.67 0.74
N ILE A 59 -5.90 3.09 0.35
CA ILE A 59 -6.75 2.26 1.21
C ILE A 59 -5.95 1.04 1.66
N GLU A 60 -6.17 0.62 2.88
CA GLU A 60 -5.53 -0.53 3.54
C GLU A 60 -5.51 -1.81 2.70
N ALA A 61 -4.63 -2.75 3.09
CA ALA A 61 -4.57 -4.07 2.47
C ALA A 61 -5.96 -4.72 2.44
N THR A 62 -6.48 -4.85 1.23
CA THR A 62 -7.83 -5.34 0.92
C THR A 62 -7.71 -6.74 0.34
N ALA A 63 -8.23 -7.72 1.04
CA ALA A 63 -8.09 -9.12 0.69
C ALA A 63 -8.87 -9.47 -0.58
N VAL A 64 -8.22 -10.15 -1.53
CA VAL A 64 -8.83 -10.60 -2.80
C VAL A 64 -9.56 -11.94 -2.67
N THR A 65 -9.35 -12.67 -1.57
CA THR A 65 -10.10 -13.87 -1.17
C THR A 65 -10.38 -13.83 0.32
N ALA A 66 -11.41 -14.52 0.79
CA ALA A 66 -11.72 -14.61 2.21
C ALA A 66 -10.57 -15.27 3.01
N ARG A 67 -9.90 -16.29 2.45
CA ARG A 67 -8.72 -16.94 3.05
C ARG A 67 -7.47 -16.04 3.04
N GLY A 68 -7.40 -15.06 2.13
CA GLY A 68 -6.28 -14.12 2.01
C GLY A 68 -6.29 -12.98 3.03
N ARG A 69 -7.25 -12.90 3.94
CA ARG A 69 -7.28 -11.90 5.01
C ARG A 69 -6.14 -12.11 6.01
N ILE A 70 -5.59 -11.03 6.55
CA ILE A 70 -4.64 -11.09 7.67
C ILE A 70 -5.38 -11.56 8.92
N THR A 71 -6.50 -10.90 9.24
CA THR A 71 -7.36 -11.20 10.38
C THR A 71 -8.80 -11.39 9.91
N PRO A 72 -9.70 -11.96 10.72
CA PRO A 72 -11.14 -12.02 10.42
C PRO A 72 -11.75 -10.63 10.13
N HIS A 73 -11.10 -9.57 10.61
CA HIS A 73 -11.59 -8.18 10.55
C HIS A 73 -10.95 -7.34 9.43
N CYS A 74 -10.24 -7.94 8.48
CA CYS A 74 -9.67 -7.23 7.33
C CYS A 74 -10.71 -6.86 6.28
N LEU A 75 -10.46 -5.74 5.61
CA LEU A 75 -11.22 -5.31 4.43
C LEU A 75 -11.08 -6.34 3.31
N GLY A 76 -12.16 -6.55 2.55
CA GLY A 76 -12.22 -7.48 1.43
C GLY A 76 -12.78 -6.88 0.16
N LEU A 77 -12.42 -7.51 -0.97
CA LEU A 77 -12.97 -7.17 -2.29
C LEU A 77 -13.15 -8.45 -3.14
N TRP A 78 -13.58 -9.54 -2.52
CA TRP A 78 -13.67 -10.85 -3.17
C TRP A 78 -15.05 -11.17 -3.74
N ASP A 79 -16.09 -10.41 -3.38
CA ASP A 79 -17.46 -10.58 -3.87
C ASP A 79 -18.19 -9.24 -4.03
N ASP A 80 -19.40 -9.29 -4.51
CA ASP A 80 -20.24 -8.10 -4.78
C ASP A 80 -20.71 -7.43 -3.47
N ALA A 81 -20.87 -8.19 -2.39
CA ALA A 81 -21.29 -7.64 -1.10
C ALA A 81 -20.17 -6.79 -0.46
N THR A 82 -18.93 -7.29 -0.50
CA THR A 82 -17.75 -6.51 -0.05
C THR A 82 -17.52 -5.30 -0.94
N ALA A 83 -17.68 -5.43 -2.26
CA ALA A 83 -17.57 -4.33 -3.21
C ALA A 83 -18.63 -3.24 -2.97
N ALA A 84 -19.89 -3.61 -2.78
CA ALA A 84 -20.97 -2.67 -2.53
C ALA A 84 -20.75 -1.86 -1.22
N ALA A 85 -20.36 -2.54 -0.13
CA ALA A 85 -20.08 -1.90 1.15
C ALA A 85 -18.88 -0.94 1.07
N LEU A 86 -17.81 -1.33 0.37
CA LEU A 86 -16.64 -0.48 0.15
C LEU A 86 -17.01 0.74 -0.71
N SER A 87 -17.72 0.53 -1.81
CA SER A 87 -18.14 1.60 -2.73
C SER A 87 -19.02 2.64 -2.02
N ASP A 88 -20.08 2.20 -1.30
CA ASP A 88 -20.95 3.13 -0.56
C ASP A 88 -20.16 3.94 0.47
N THR A 89 -19.36 3.27 1.28
CA THR A 89 -18.57 3.93 2.33
C THR A 89 -17.57 4.94 1.76
N LEU A 90 -16.86 4.57 0.68
CA LEU A 90 -15.91 5.48 0.02
C LEU A 90 -16.60 6.68 -0.62
N GLN A 91 -17.72 6.47 -1.31
CA GLN A 91 -18.47 7.57 -1.92
C GLN A 91 -19.00 8.54 -0.87
N ARG A 92 -19.47 8.03 0.28
CA ARG A 92 -19.89 8.86 1.42
C ARG A 92 -18.73 9.70 1.97
N ALA A 93 -17.55 9.10 2.11
CA ALA A 93 -16.34 9.81 2.55
C ALA A 93 -15.90 10.88 1.52
N ARG A 94 -15.87 10.54 0.23
CA ARG A 94 -15.49 11.46 -0.86
C ARG A 94 -16.40 12.70 -0.93
N ARG A 95 -17.70 12.57 -0.64
CA ARG A 95 -18.63 13.72 -0.62
C ARG A 95 -18.34 14.73 0.49
N GLN A 96 -17.55 14.37 1.50
CA GLN A 96 -17.22 15.22 2.65
C GLN A 96 -15.78 15.78 2.59
N ALA A 97 -15.10 15.65 1.46
CA ALA A 97 -13.68 16.02 1.32
C ALA A 97 -13.41 16.66 -0.04
N PRO A 98 -12.32 17.43 -0.20
CA PRO A 98 -11.82 17.83 -1.50
C PRO A 98 -11.55 16.61 -2.39
N PRO A 99 -11.54 16.76 -3.73
CA PRO A 99 -11.15 15.69 -4.63
C PRO A 99 -9.71 15.25 -4.36
N VAL A 100 -9.53 13.98 -3.99
CA VAL A 100 -8.23 13.36 -3.75
C VAL A 100 -8.22 12.00 -4.46
N PRO A 101 -7.22 11.69 -5.29
CA PRO A 101 -7.02 10.37 -5.86
C PRO A 101 -6.98 9.27 -4.79
N VAL A 102 -7.69 8.18 -5.05
CA VAL A 102 -7.76 7.03 -4.14
C VAL A 102 -7.19 5.79 -4.82
N THR A 103 -6.18 5.23 -4.20
CA THR A 103 -5.58 3.94 -4.52
C THR A 103 -6.13 2.87 -3.58
N ILE A 104 -6.32 1.64 -4.06
CA ILE A 104 -6.60 0.50 -3.19
C ILE A 104 -5.43 -0.46 -3.20
N GLN A 105 -5.01 -0.94 -2.02
CA GLN A 105 -3.97 -1.96 -1.93
C GLN A 105 -4.62 -3.35 -1.96
N LEU A 106 -4.48 -4.10 -3.07
CA LEU A 106 -4.94 -5.47 -3.19
C LEU A 106 -3.92 -6.43 -2.58
N ALA A 107 -4.38 -7.35 -1.75
CA ALA A 107 -3.53 -8.19 -0.92
C ALA A 107 -4.03 -9.63 -0.77
N HIS A 108 -3.09 -10.52 -0.47
CA HIS A 108 -3.33 -11.85 0.09
C HIS A 108 -2.26 -12.11 1.15
N ALA A 109 -2.66 -12.44 2.36
CA ALA A 109 -1.75 -12.52 3.50
C ALA A 109 -0.79 -13.72 3.45
N GLY A 110 -1.10 -14.75 2.66
CA GLY A 110 -0.27 -15.95 2.60
C GLY A 110 -0.21 -16.63 3.97
N ARG A 111 0.96 -17.11 4.37
CA ARG A 111 1.18 -17.78 5.68
C ARG A 111 0.93 -16.90 6.91
N LYS A 112 0.79 -15.57 6.71
CA LYS A 112 0.45 -14.62 7.77
C LYS A 112 -1.05 -14.34 7.86
N ALA A 113 -1.87 -15.09 7.13
CA ALA A 113 -3.32 -15.08 7.25
C ALA A 113 -3.79 -15.72 8.56
N SER A 114 -5.08 -15.59 8.87
CA SER A 114 -5.69 -16.21 10.04
C SER A 114 -5.06 -15.77 11.37
N SER A 115 -4.64 -14.52 11.47
CA SER A 115 -4.03 -13.97 12.67
C SER A 115 -5.03 -13.18 13.51
N GLU A 116 -4.80 -13.13 14.81
CA GLU A 116 -5.48 -12.19 15.72
C GLU A 116 -5.05 -10.75 15.39
N VAL A 117 -5.85 -9.77 15.79
CA VAL A 117 -5.50 -8.36 15.61
C VAL A 117 -4.26 -7.99 16.43
N PRO A 118 -3.41 -7.07 15.95
CA PRO A 118 -2.11 -6.77 16.59
C PRO A 118 -2.20 -6.36 18.06
N TRP A 119 -3.25 -5.63 18.45
CA TRP A 119 -3.46 -5.19 19.86
C TRP A 119 -3.95 -6.29 20.80
N ARG A 120 -4.23 -7.51 20.27
CA ARG A 120 -4.50 -8.73 21.04
C ARG A 120 -3.40 -9.77 20.87
N GLY A 121 -2.23 -9.38 20.33
CA GLY A 121 -1.05 -10.22 20.23
C GLY A 121 -0.71 -10.73 18.83
N GLY A 122 -1.64 -10.69 17.86
CA GLY A 122 -1.36 -11.04 16.45
C GLY A 122 -1.00 -12.52 16.20
N MET A 123 -1.36 -13.43 17.13
CA MET A 123 -1.06 -14.86 17.02
C MET A 123 -1.92 -15.53 15.95
N LEU A 124 -1.43 -16.65 15.40
CA LEU A 124 -2.23 -17.50 14.52
C LEU A 124 -3.48 -18.00 15.26
N LEU A 125 -4.65 -17.82 14.65
CA LEU A 125 -5.93 -18.26 15.19
C LEU A 125 -6.19 -19.74 14.82
N ASP A 126 -6.77 -20.49 15.75
CA ASP A 126 -7.35 -21.80 15.53
C ASP A 126 -8.83 -21.71 15.09
N ALA A 127 -9.42 -22.87 14.76
CA ALA A 127 -10.81 -22.94 14.29
C ALA A 127 -11.84 -22.48 15.34
N GLU A 128 -11.56 -22.64 16.63
CA GLU A 128 -12.45 -22.22 17.73
C GLU A 128 -12.52 -20.69 17.84
N HIS A 129 -11.47 -20.00 17.39
CA HIS A 129 -11.34 -18.55 17.37
C HIS A 129 -11.53 -17.94 15.96
N GLN A 130 -12.32 -18.59 15.10
CA GLN A 130 -12.60 -18.15 13.73
C GLN A 130 -11.38 -18.19 12.79
N GLY A 131 -10.34 -18.92 13.14
CA GLY A 131 -9.18 -19.12 12.32
C GLY A 131 -9.43 -20.10 11.16
N TRP A 132 -8.55 -20.06 10.19
CA TRP A 132 -8.52 -20.97 9.05
C TRP A 132 -7.09 -21.35 8.72
N LEU A 133 -6.90 -22.45 7.98
CA LEU A 133 -5.57 -22.86 7.53
C LEU A 133 -5.06 -21.88 6.45
N PRO A 134 -3.94 -21.17 6.69
CA PRO A 134 -3.32 -20.28 5.68
C PRO A 134 -2.83 -21.05 4.45
N GLU A 135 -2.65 -20.33 3.34
CA GLU A 135 -2.04 -20.79 2.10
C GLU A 135 -0.71 -20.07 1.86
N ALA A 136 0.29 -20.76 1.33
CA ALA A 136 1.62 -20.18 1.11
C ALA A 136 2.34 -20.84 -0.08
N PRO A 137 3.48 -20.29 -0.56
CA PRO A 137 4.31 -20.98 -1.56
C PRO A 137 4.77 -22.35 -1.11
N SER A 138 5.11 -22.49 0.16
CA SER A 138 5.63 -23.71 0.78
C SER A 138 5.00 -23.92 2.15
N ALA A 139 4.94 -25.15 2.65
CA ALA A 139 4.43 -25.50 3.97
C ALA A 139 5.41 -25.10 5.09
N LEU A 140 5.78 -23.82 5.12
CA LEU A 140 6.70 -23.21 6.09
C LEU A 140 5.94 -22.20 6.95
N PRO A 141 5.81 -22.43 8.27
CA PRO A 141 5.09 -21.52 9.16
C PRO A 141 5.82 -20.18 9.29
N GLN A 142 5.11 -19.13 9.75
CA GLN A 142 5.73 -17.84 10.04
C GLN A 142 6.61 -17.91 11.29
N LEU A 143 6.12 -18.57 12.34
CA LEU A 143 6.86 -18.87 13.56
C LEU A 143 6.99 -20.40 13.72
N GLU A 144 8.11 -20.88 14.26
CA GLU A 144 8.46 -22.30 14.30
C GLU A 144 7.41 -23.19 15.03
N HIS A 145 6.65 -22.61 15.95
CA HIS A 145 5.63 -23.30 16.74
C HIS A 145 4.22 -23.27 16.11
N GLU A 146 4.03 -22.54 15.01
CA GLU A 146 2.73 -22.43 14.35
C GLU A 146 2.45 -23.64 13.44
N THR A 147 1.17 -23.91 13.22
CA THR A 147 0.74 -24.89 12.22
C THR A 147 1.23 -24.48 10.84
N PRO A 148 1.94 -25.35 10.10
CA PRO A 148 2.37 -25.05 8.75
C PRO A 148 1.19 -24.71 7.84
N PRO A 149 1.32 -23.70 6.96
CA PRO A 149 0.30 -23.39 5.96
C PRO A 149 0.22 -24.51 4.91
N GLU A 150 -0.88 -24.54 4.17
CA GLU A 150 -1.04 -25.36 2.98
C GLU A 150 -0.17 -24.83 1.83
N ALA A 151 0.69 -25.69 1.27
CA ALA A 151 1.46 -25.34 0.09
C ALA A 151 0.53 -25.27 -1.14
N MET A 152 0.50 -24.12 -1.80
CA MET A 152 -0.42 -23.87 -2.92
C MET A 152 -0.10 -24.77 -4.13
N SER A 153 -1.12 -25.45 -4.67
CA SER A 153 -1.04 -26.14 -5.94
C SER A 153 -1.04 -25.15 -7.12
N PRO A 154 -0.66 -25.55 -8.34
CA PRO A 154 -0.78 -24.71 -9.54
C PRO A 154 -2.21 -24.17 -9.73
N GLU A 155 -3.23 -24.99 -9.48
CA GLU A 155 -4.64 -24.60 -9.59
C GLU A 155 -5.03 -23.55 -8.56
N ALA A 156 -4.49 -23.64 -7.33
CA ALA A 156 -4.67 -22.62 -6.29
C ALA A 156 -4.01 -21.29 -6.68
N LEU A 157 -2.81 -21.33 -7.29
CA LEU A 157 -2.15 -20.14 -7.82
C LEU A 157 -2.98 -19.45 -8.91
N ASP A 158 -3.52 -20.23 -9.86
CA ASP A 158 -4.42 -19.72 -10.91
C ASP A 158 -5.70 -19.12 -10.30
N GLY A 159 -6.23 -19.75 -9.25
CA GLY A 159 -7.39 -19.25 -8.49
C GLY A 159 -7.13 -17.89 -7.87
N VAL A 160 -6.00 -17.72 -7.19
CA VAL A 160 -5.61 -16.45 -6.58
C VAL A 160 -5.31 -15.39 -7.64
N CYS A 161 -4.65 -15.75 -8.74
CA CYS A 161 -4.39 -14.83 -9.85
C CYS A 161 -5.70 -14.26 -10.41
N ARG A 162 -6.72 -15.13 -10.64
CA ARG A 162 -8.07 -14.69 -11.05
C ARG A 162 -8.73 -13.81 -9.99
N ALA A 163 -8.60 -14.11 -8.72
CA ALA A 163 -9.17 -13.32 -7.63
C ALA A 163 -8.61 -11.88 -7.59
N PHE A 164 -7.30 -11.71 -7.85
CA PHE A 164 -6.69 -10.37 -8.01
C PHE A 164 -7.30 -9.62 -9.21
N ALA A 165 -7.46 -10.27 -10.36
CA ALA A 165 -8.08 -9.66 -11.54
C ALA A 165 -9.55 -9.29 -11.29
N ASP A 166 -10.31 -10.14 -10.60
CA ASP A 166 -11.72 -9.87 -10.28
C ASP A 166 -11.86 -8.72 -9.28
N ALA A 167 -10.99 -8.65 -8.27
CA ALA A 167 -10.91 -7.51 -7.36
C ALA A 167 -10.54 -6.21 -8.10
N ALA A 168 -9.64 -6.29 -9.08
CA ALA A 168 -9.27 -5.14 -9.91
C ALA A 168 -10.45 -4.65 -10.78
N ARG A 169 -11.26 -5.55 -11.36
CA ARG A 169 -12.50 -5.17 -12.09
C ARG A 169 -13.51 -4.47 -11.18
N ARG A 170 -13.69 -4.97 -9.94
CA ARG A 170 -14.54 -4.33 -8.93
C ARG A 170 -14.01 -2.95 -8.55
N ALA A 171 -12.69 -2.79 -8.37
CA ALA A 171 -12.05 -1.51 -8.10
C ALA A 171 -12.27 -0.51 -9.25
N ASP A 172 -12.17 -0.96 -10.52
CA ASP A 172 -12.43 -0.14 -11.70
C ASP A 172 -13.89 0.36 -11.74
N ALA A 173 -14.83 -0.54 -11.49
CA ALA A 173 -16.26 -0.23 -11.46
C ALA A 173 -16.65 0.77 -10.36
N MET A 174 -15.90 0.81 -9.25
CA MET A 174 -16.11 1.77 -8.14
C MET A 174 -15.46 3.13 -8.39
N GLY A 175 -14.72 3.32 -9.48
CA GLY A 175 -14.00 4.57 -9.77
C GLY A 175 -12.77 4.76 -8.88
N ILE A 176 -12.06 3.68 -8.56
CA ILE A 176 -10.71 3.72 -7.96
C ILE A 176 -9.72 4.26 -9.00
N ASP A 177 -8.82 5.13 -8.58
CA ASP A 177 -7.89 5.83 -9.46
C ASP A 177 -6.63 5.01 -9.73
N ALA A 178 -6.17 4.24 -8.73
CA ALA A 178 -4.98 3.39 -8.84
C ALA A 178 -5.11 2.09 -8.02
N ILE A 179 -4.34 1.07 -8.39
CA ILE A 179 -4.16 -0.16 -7.63
C ILE A 179 -2.70 -0.29 -7.23
N GLU A 180 -2.47 -0.59 -5.95
CA GLU A 180 -1.19 -1.03 -5.43
C GLU A 180 -1.28 -2.52 -5.08
N LEU A 181 -0.47 -3.37 -5.70
CA LEU A 181 -0.35 -4.77 -5.31
C LEU A 181 0.56 -4.91 -4.10
N HIS A 182 0.13 -5.66 -3.10
CA HIS A 182 0.92 -5.85 -1.89
C HIS A 182 1.97 -6.95 -2.06
N GLY A 183 3.14 -6.59 -2.58
CA GLY A 183 4.31 -7.47 -2.76
C GLY A 183 5.37 -7.31 -1.67
N ALA A 184 4.96 -6.94 -0.43
CA ALA A 184 5.87 -6.63 0.66
C ALA A 184 5.47 -7.29 1.98
N HIS A 185 6.25 -7.05 3.04
CA HIS A 185 5.98 -7.32 4.46
C HIS A 185 5.70 -8.79 4.79
N GLY A 186 6.21 -9.73 3.98
CA GLY A 186 6.03 -11.16 4.21
C GLY A 186 4.63 -11.67 3.90
N TYR A 187 3.83 -10.94 3.10
CA TYR A 187 2.57 -11.44 2.56
C TYR A 187 2.78 -12.27 1.30
N LEU A 188 1.74 -12.83 0.71
CA LEU A 188 1.83 -13.90 -0.29
C LEU A 188 2.80 -13.60 -1.42
N LEU A 189 2.67 -12.44 -2.10
CA LEU A 189 3.53 -12.12 -3.23
C LEU A 189 5.00 -11.96 -2.79
N HIS A 190 5.26 -11.37 -1.61
CA HIS A 190 6.61 -11.32 -1.06
C HIS A 190 7.13 -12.71 -0.66
N GLN A 191 6.27 -13.60 -0.14
CA GLN A 191 6.66 -14.98 0.18
C GLN A 191 7.15 -15.73 -1.06
N PHE A 192 6.57 -15.47 -2.24
CA PHE A 192 7.07 -16.04 -3.51
C PHE A 192 8.45 -15.49 -3.89
N LEU A 193 8.69 -14.19 -3.68
CA LEU A 193 9.97 -13.54 -4.00
C LEU A 193 11.11 -14.05 -3.11
N SER A 194 10.85 -14.21 -1.81
CA SER A 194 11.87 -14.52 -0.81
C SER A 194 12.24 -16.01 -0.77
N PRO A 195 13.52 -16.38 -0.90
CA PRO A 195 13.96 -17.77 -0.73
C PRO A 195 13.73 -18.31 0.68
N LEU A 196 13.57 -17.43 1.69
CA LEU A 196 13.29 -17.84 3.08
C LEU A 196 11.88 -18.42 3.25
N ALA A 197 10.93 -18.04 2.39
CA ALA A 197 9.55 -18.49 2.44
C ALA A 197 9.14 -19.37 1.26
N ASN A 198 9.89 -19.30 0.15
CA ASN A 198 9.65 -20.08 -1.06
C ASN A 198 10.74 -21.13 -1.26
N GLN A 199 10.46 -22.34 -0.84
CA GLN A 199 11.32 -23.51 -1.04
C GLN A 199 10.71 -24.50 -2.05
N ARG A 200 9.94 -23.99 -3.03
CA ARG A 200 9.40 -24.78 -4.14
C ARG A 200 10.53 -25.25 -5.07
N ASN A 201 10.34 -26.42 -5.64
CA ASN A 201 11.23 -27.01 -6.64
C ASN A 201 10.61 -27.07 -8.05
N ASP A 202 9.46 -26.43 -8.24
CA ASP A 202 8.77 -26.30 -9.53
C ASP A 202 9.09 -24.97 -10.22
N ALA A 203 8.29 -24.63 -11.24
CA ALA A 203 8.44 -23.41 -12.02
C ALA A 203 8.25 -22.08 -11.23
N TYR A 204 7.89 -22.13 -9.96
CA TYR A 204 7.61 -20.97 -9.10
C TYR A 204 8.61 -20.80 -7.94
N GLY A 205 9.67 -21.63 -7.86
CA GLY A 205 10.68 -21.56 -6.80
C GLY A 205 12.09 -21.76 -7.27
N GLY A 206 13.07 -21.62 -6.37
CA GLY A 206 14.50 -21.76 -6.66
C GLY A 206 15.11 -20.48 -7.26
N SER A 207 15.29 -20.42 -8.57
CA SER A 207 15.94 -19.28 -9.25
C SER A 207 15.15 -17.98 -9.13
N PHE A 208 15.81 -16.84 -9.31
CA PHE A 208 15.18 -15.52 -9.35
C PHE A 208 13.99 -15.49 -10.34
N ASP A 209 14.19 -15.94 -11.59
CA ASP A 209 13.13 -15.92 -12.61
C ASP A 209 11.93 -16.79 -12.25
N HIS A 210 12.13 -17.87 -11.51
CA HIS A 210 11.03 -18.70 -11.03
C HIS A 210 10.29 -18.04 -9.85
N ARG A 211 11.02 -17.45 -8.90
CA ARG A 211 10.41 -16.81 -7.73
C ARG A 211 9.58 -15.58 -8.08
N ILE A 212 9.99 -14.79 -9.10
CA ILE A 212 9.24 -13.64 -9.57
C ILE A 212 8.04 -13.99 -10.45
N ARG A 213 7.93 -15.21 -10.95
CA ARG A 213 6.93 -15.63 -11.95
C ARG A 213 5.51 -15.41 -11.45
N PHE A 214 5.15 -15.92 -10.30
CA PHE A 214 3.79 -15.75 -9.77
C PHE A 214 3.42 -14.29 -9.47
N PRO A 215 4.24 -13.51 -8.74
CA PRO A 215 3.99 -12.08 -8.57
C PRO A 215 3.83 -11.31 -9.89
N LEU A 216 4.60 -11.66 -10.92
CA LEU A 216 4.50 -11.03 -12.23
C LEU A 216 3.23 -11.44 -12.98
N GLN A 217 2.79 -12.69 -12.87
CA GLN A 217 1.51 -13.17 -13.42
C GLN A 217 0.33 -12.44 -12.77
N VAL A 218 0.34 -12.28 -11.44
CA VAL A 218 -0.68 -11.49 -10.71
C VAL A 218 -0.67 -10.03 -11.18
N PHE A 219 0.52 -9.42 -11.32
CA PHE A 219 0.62 -8.06 -11.82
C PHE A 219 0.01 -7.93 -13.23
N GLN A 220 0.36 -8.82 -14.14
CA GLN A 220 -0.16 -8.80 -15.51
C GLN A 220 -1.68 -9.00 -15.55
N ALA A 221 -2.22 -9.94 -14.77
CA ALA A 221 -3.65 -10.19 -14.69
C ALA A 221 -4.46 -8.95 -14.20
N VAL A 222 -3.89 -8.18 -13.27
CA VAL A 222 -4.48 -6.91 -12.82
C VAL A 222 -4.32 -5.83 -13.88
N ARG A 223 -3.13 -5.70 -14.50
CA ARG A 223 -2.87 -4.68 -15.53
C ARG A 223 -3.78 -4.85 -16.74
N ASP A 224 -4.07 -6.07 -17.14
CA ASP A 224 -4.91 -6.39 -18.32
C ASP A 224 -6.37 -5.91 -18.15
N VAL A 225 -6.86 -5.81 -16.91
CA VAL A 225 -8.27 -5.48 -16.62
C VAL A 225 -8.48 -4.10 -15.99
N PHE A 226 -7.43 -3.45 -15.49
CA PHE A 226 -7.53 -2.15 -14.83
C PHE A 226 -6.81 -1.07 -15.63
N ARG A 227 -7.50 0.00 -15.99
CA ARG A 227 -6.99 1.06 -16.85
C ARG A 227 -6.40 2.27 -16.10
N GLY A 228 -6.62 2.40 -14.80
CA GLY A 228 -5.96 3.40 -13.96
C GLY A 228 -4.49 3.06 -13.69
N ALA A 229 -3.83 3.76 -12.77
CA ALA A 229 -2.45 3.46 -12.41
C ALA A 229 -2.35 2.11 -11.69
N VAL A 230 -1.37 1.27 -12.05
CA VAL A 230 -1.05 0.03 -11.36
C VAL A 230 0.41 0.04 -10.92
N GLY A 231 0.63 -0.17 -9.64
CA GLY A 231 1.95 -0.32 -9.06
C GLY A 231 2.03 -1.49 -8.10
N MET A 232 3.22 -1.69 -7.54
CA MET A 232 3.43 -2.72 -6.52
C MET A 232 4.25 -2.17 -5.37
N ARG A 233 3.83 -2.49 -4.14
CA ARG A 233 4.64 -2.27 -2.95
C ARG A 233 5.58 -3.44 -2.76
N LEU A 234 6.88 -3.16 -2.60
CA LEU A 234 7.93 -4.16 -2.49
C LEU A 234 8.68 -4.01 -1.16
N SER A 235 9.03 -5.12 -0.53
CA SER A 235 10.08 -5.13 0.49
C SER A 235 11.42 -5.27 -0.23
N ALA A 236 12.26 -4.24 -0.13
CA ALA A 236 13.54 -4.21 -0.82
C ALA A 236 14.55 -5.22 -0.28
N THR A 237 14.41 -5.63 0.96
CA THR A 237 15.28 -6.62 1.60
C THR A 237 14.57 -7.31 2.76
N ASP A 238 14.94 -8.56 3.02
CA ASP A 238 14.45 -9.33 4.17
C ASP A 238 15.21 -9.03 5.46
N TRP A 239 16.34 -8.32 5.38
CA TRP A 239 17.24 -8.08 6.52
C TRP A 239 17.73 -9.39 7.19
N VAL A 240 17.86 -10.45 6.38
CA VAL A 240 18.34 -11.78 6.80
C VAL A 240 19.24 -12.33 5.71
N ASP A 241 20.37 -12.91 6.07
CA ASP A 241 21.28 -13.54 5.14
C ASP A 241 20.59 -14.66 4.36
N GLY A 242 20.84 -14.73 3.05
CA GLY A 242 20.18 -15.67 2.15
C GLY A 242 18.71 -15.35 1.84
N GLY A 243 18.21 -14.20 2.27
CA GLY A 243 16.89 -13.68 1.92
C GLY A 243 16.87 -12.89 0.62
N TRP A 244 15.75 -12.24 0.35
CA TRP A 244 15.55 -11.33 -0.77
C TRP A 244 16.41 -10.07 -0.63
N THR A 245 17.03 -9.61 -1.72
CA THR A 245 18.04 -8.53 -1.71
C THR A 245 17.56 -7.26 -2.42
N PRO A 246 18.22 -6.10 -2.15
CA PRO A 246 17.90 -4.85 -2.84
C PRO A 246 18.16 -4.92 -4.36
N GLU A 247 19.17 -5.67 -4.79
CA GLU A 247 19.52 -5.88 -6.20
C GLU A 247 18.42 -6.66 -6.90
N GLU A 248 17.94 -7.77 -6.30
CA GLU A 248 16.80 -8.55 -6.81
C GLU A 248 15.52 -7.71 -6.86
N THR A 249 15.30 -6.84 -5.89
CA THR A 249 14.16 -5.90 -5.90
C THR A 249 14.23 -4.95 -7.08
N ALA A 250 15.39 -4.39 -7.35
CA ALA A 250 15.57 -3.47 -8.46
C ALA A 250 15.46 -4.19 -9.83
N ASP A 251 15.92 -5.45 -9.93
CA ASP A 251 15.72 -6.30 -11.10
C ASP A 251 14.25 -6.66 -11.31
N PHE A 252 13.55 -7.01 -10.26
CA PHE A 252 12.11 -7.29 -10.32
C PHE A 252 11.31 -6.04 -10.69
N ALA A 253 11.63 -4.89 -10.13
CA ALA A 253 11.00 -3.62 -10.50
C ALA A 253 11.19 -3.27 -11.98
N LEU A 254 12.33 -3.65 -12.58
CA LEU A 254 12.55 -3.53 -14.03
C LEU A 254 11.62 -4.46 -14.82
N ARG A 255 11.36 -5.69 -14.35
CA ARG A 255 10.36 -6.60 -14.94
C ARG A 255 8.94 -6.05 -14.83
N LEU A 256 8.60 -5.45 -13.68
CA LEU A 256 7.31 -4.77 -13.50
C LEU A 256 7.14 -3.59 -14.45
N LYS A 257 8.19 -2.78 -14.66
CA LYS A 257 8.19 -1.70 -15.68
C LYS A 257 7.90 -2.25 -17.08
N GLN A 258 8.57 -3.33 -17.47
CA GLN A 258 8.36 -3.99 -18.76
C GLN A 258 6.93 -4.54 -18.90
N ALA A 259 6.32 -4.95 -17.81
CA ALA A 259 4.93 -5.41 -17.73
C ALA A 259 3.90 -4.25 -17.65
N GLY A 260 4.35 -2.99 -17.65
CA GLY A 260 3.47 -1.81 -17.67
C GLY A 260 3.13 -1.26 -16.27
N ALA A 261 4.04 -1.38 -15.30
CA ALA A 261 3.87 -0.71 -14.01
C ALA A 261 4.02 0.82 -14.16
N ASP A 262 3.12 1.55 -13.51
CA ASP A 262 3.11 3.01 -13.50
C ASP A 262 3.91 3.59 -12.33
N PHE A 263 4.06 2.82 -11.23
CA PHE A 263 4.85 3.21 -10.06
C PHE A 263 5.28 1.99 -9.22
N VAL A 264 6.22 2.23 -8.31
CA VAL A 264 6.59 1.29 -7.25
C VAL A 264 6.66 2.00 -5.90
N HIS A 265 6.34 1.28 -4.81
CA HIS A 265 6.38 1.77 -3.46
C HIS A 265 7.35 0.89 -2.64
N ILE A 266 8.46 1.47 -2.19
CA ILE A 266 9.58 0.72 -1.63
C ILE A 266 9.58 0.75 -0.11
N SER A 267 9.42 -0.42 0.48
CA SER A 267 9.49 -0.71 1.90
C SER A 267 10.56 -1.77 2.17
N THR A 268 10.56 -2.40 3.34
CA THR A 268 11.46 -3.53 3.67
C THR A 268 10.82 -4.51 4.63
N ALA A 269 11.45 -5.68 4.83
CA ALA A 269 11.20 -6.59 5.94
C ALA A 269 9.86 -7.35 5.89
N GLY A 270 9.57 -8.08 6.95
CA GLY A 270 8.29 -8.70 7.26
C GLY A 270 8.18 -10.19 6.97
N VAL A 271 9.12 -10.79 6.22
CA VAL A 271 9.03 -12.21 5.82
C VAL A 271 9.57 -13.15 6.91
N SER A 272 10.52 -12.72 7.72
CA SER A 272 11.16 -13.56 8.74
C SER A 272 11.17 -12.89 10.12
N PRO A 273 10.91 -13.62 11.20
CA PRO A 273 11.09 -13.09 12.56
C PRO A 273 12.58 -12.87 12.91
N LYS A 274 13.53 -13.46 12.15
CA LYS A 274 14.98 -13.33 12.37
C LYS A 274 15.57 -12.03 11.78
N GLN A 275 14.75 -11.17 11.19
CA GLN A 275 15.17 -9.91 10.59
C GLN A 275 15.84 -8.96 11.59
N LYS A 276 16.95 -8.33 11.17
CA LYS A 276 17.68 -7.33 11.97
C LYS A 276 17.64 -5.98 11.26
N ILE A 277 16.63 -5.18 11.58
CA ILE A 277 16.37 -3.91 10.88
C ILE A 277 17.14 -2.78 11.56
N PRO A 278 18.04 -2.06 10.87
CA PRO A 278 18.69 -0.86 11.41
C PRO A 278 17.70 0.32 11.38
N VAL A 279 16.74 0.31 12.31
CA VAL A 279 15.66 1.30 12.37
C VAL A 279 16.20 2.69 12.66
N GLY A 280 15.90 3.66 11.80
CA GLY A 280 16.28 5.07 11.93
C GLY A 280 15.54 5.94 10.90
N PRO A 281 15.64 7.27 11.00
CA PRO A 281 15.07 8.15 9.99
C PRO A 281 15.55 7.78 8.57
N GLU A 282 14.64 7.71 7.61
CA GLU A 282 14.93 7.42 6.18
C GLU A 282 15.55 6.03 5.90
N TYR A 283 15.53 5.07 6.84
CA TYR A 283 16.24 3.79 6.72
C TYR A 283 15.88 2.98 5.46
N GLN A 284 14.77 3.28 4.80
CA GLN A 284 14.32 2.62 3.56
C GLN A 284 14.53 3.49 2.31
N VAL A 285 14.81 4.78 2.46
CA VAL A 285 14.99 5.72 1.33
C VAL A 285 16.13 5.31 0.38
N PRO A 286 17.29 4.80 0.84
CA PRO A 286 18.35 4.34 -0.06
C PRO A 286 17.89 3.27 -1.05
N PHE A 287 16.94 2.41 -0.67
CA PHE A 287 16.41 1.36 -1.56
C PHE A 287 15.43 1.96 -2.59
N ALA A 288 14.64 2.96 -2.20
CA ALA A 288 13.78 3.68 -3.16
C ALA A 288 14.66 4.37 -4.23
N ARG A 289 15.73 5.02 -3.81
CA ARG A 289 16.71 5.63 -4.73
C ARG A 289 17.34 4.60 -5.67
N LEU A 290 17.79 3.43 -5.17
CA LEU A 290 18.36 2.36 -5.97
C LEU A 290 17.38 1.90 -7.07
N VAL A 291 16.14 1.60 -6.69
CA VAL A 291 15.10 1.16 -7.63
C VAL A 291 14.80 2.25 -8.66
N LYS A 292 14.64 3.50 -8.23
CA LYS A 292 14.40 4.63 -9.12
C LYS A 292 15.53 4.83 -10.13
N GLN A 293 16.78 4.80 -9.68
CA GLN A 293 17.96 4.95 -10.55
C GLN A 293 18.04 3.83 -11.58
N LYS A 294 17.75 2.59 -11.19
CA LYS A 294 17.81 1.43 -12.10
C LYS A 294 16.66 1.40 -13.09
N THR A 295 15.46 1.79 -12.68
CA THR A 295 14.26 1.59 -13.49
C THR A 295 13.75 2.87 -14.16
N GLY A 296 13.96 4.04 -13.54
CA GLY A 296 13.30 5.29 -13.92
C GLY A 296 11.78 5.28 -13.69
N LEU A 297 11.24 4.30 -12.97
CA LEU A 297 9.82 4.29 -12.55
C LEU A 297 9.55 5.40 -11.53
N PRO A 298 8.36 6.03 -11.57
CA PRO A 298 7.83 6.78 -10.44
C PRO A 298 7.92 5.95 -9.16
N THR A 299 8.61 6.48 -8.15
CA THR A 299 8.96 5.72 -6.94
C THR A 299 8.46 6.43 -5.70
N MET A 300 7.78 5.70 -4.80
CA MET A 300 7.38 6.16 -3.49
C MET A 300 8.35 5.64 -2.44
N ALA A 301 8.89 6.54 -1.60
CA ALA A 301 9.66 6.19 -0.42
C ALA A 301 8.79 6.19 0.84
N VAL A 302 9.12 5.33 1.79
CA VAL A 302 8.51 5.26 3.13
C VAL A 302 9.59 4.91 4.14
N GLY A 303 9.36 5.16 5.43
CA GLY A 303 10.24 4.68 6.52
C GLY A 303 10.70 5.78 7.47
N LEU A 304 9.97 5.96 8.57
CA LEU A 304 10.23 6.97 9.60
C LEU A 304 10.47 8.38 9.04
N ILE A 305 9.66 8.76 8.07
CA ILE A 305 9.59 10.12 7.53
C ILE A 305 8.51 10.82 8.33
N THR A 306 8.91 11.79 9.16
CA THR A 306 8.02 12.46 10.13
C THR A 306 8.14 13.97 10.11
N ASP A 307 9.26 14.50 9.63
CA ASP A 307 9.54 15.93 9.54
C ASP A 307 9.27 16.48 8.13
N PRO A 308 8.65 17.66 7.96
CA PRO A 308 8.37 18.27 6.66
C PRO A 308 9.61 18.55 5.80
N HIS A 309 10.71 19.01 6.41
CA HIS A 309 11.96 19.26 5.68
C HIS A 309 12.58 17.97 5.20
N GLN A 310 12.59 16.92 6.04
CA GLN A 310 13.02 15.58 5.67
C GLN A 310 12.25 15.06 4.43
N ALA A 311 10.92 15.16 4.44
CA ALA A 311 10.09 14.73 3.32
C ALA A 311 10.38 15.56 2.04
N ASN A 312 10.54 16.86 2.19
CA ASN A 312 10.92 17.76 1.08
C ASN A 312 12.28 17.42 0.48
N ASP A 313 13.27 17.14 1.32
CA ASP A 313 14.64 16.86 0.92
C ASP A 313 14.78 15.53 0.16
N ILE A 314 14.01 14.52 0.52
CA ILE A 314 13.94 13.23 -0.21
C ILE A 314 13.53 13.49 -1.67
N VAL A 315 12.50 14.31 -1.88
CA VAL A 315 12.04 14.69 -3.23
C VAL A 315 13.07 15.59 -3.91
N ALA A 316 13.61 16.57 -3.21
CA ALA A 316 14.58 17.54 -3.75
C ALA A 316 15.87 16.87 -4.23
N ARG A 317 16.39 15.87 -3.49
CA ARG A 317 17.56 15.07 -3.88
C ARG A 317 17.26 14.09 -5.02
N GLY A 318 15.99 13.91 -5.38
CA GLY A 318 15.58 12.91 -6.37
C GLY A 318 15.64 11.47 -5.88
N ASP A 319 15.69 11.23 -4.57
CA ASP A 319 15.73 9.90 -3.98
C ASP A 319 14.43 9.12 -4.23
N ALA A 320 13.30 9.83 -4.27
CA ALA A 320 12.00 9.33 -4.66
C ALA A 320 11.18 10.45 -5.33
N ASP A 321 10.09 10.08 -6.01
CA ASP A 321 9.14 11.03 -6.59
C ASP A 321 8.03 11.41 -5.63
N LEU A 322 7.66 10.48 -4.76
CA LEU A 322 6.59 10.59 -3.78
C LEU A 322 7.08 10.10 -2.40
N VAL A 323 6.52 10.67 -1.36
CA VAL A 323 6.80 10.29 0.03
C VAL A 323 5.51 9.76 0.67
N ALA A 324 5.52 8.48 1.02
CA ALA A 324 4.39 7.82 1.66
C ALA A 324 4.60 7.76 3.18
N MET A 325 3.60 8.14 3.94
CA MET A 325 3.64 8.15 5.40
C MET A 325 2.44 7.40 5.98
N ALA A 326 2.69 6.55 6.98
CA ALA A 326 1.66 5.81 7.70
C ALA A 326 1.40 6.42 9.08
N ARG A 327 2.22 6.09 10.06
CA ARG A 327 2.05 6.51 11.47
C ARG A 327 1.97 8.02 11.65
N ALA A 328 2.66 8.79 10.82
CA ALA A 328 2.57 10.26 10.86
C ALA A 328 1.14 10.73 10.60
N PHE A 329 0.44 10.15 9.62
CA PHE A 329 -0.97 10.48 9.34
C PHE A 329 -1.96 9.89 10.35
N LEU A 330 -1.67 8.74 10.96
CA LEU A 330 -2.50 8.22 12.05
C LEU A 330 -2.43 9.12 13.29
N TYR A 331 -1.22 9.58 13.62
CA TYR A 331 -1.00 10.46 14.77
C TYR A 331 -1.52 11.88 14.51
N ASN A 332 -1.27 12.41 13.29
CA ASN A 332 -1.69 13.74 12.88
C ASN A 332 -2.29 13.72 11.47
N PRO A 333 -3.60 13.53 11.32
CA PRO A 333 -4.27 13.54 10.02
C PRO A 333 -4.15 14.88 9.26
N ARG A 334 -3.69 15.94 9.90
CA ARG A 334 -3.43 17.26 9.31
C ARG A 334 -1.93 17.53 9.09
N TRP A 335 -1.13 16.46 9.03
CA TRP A 335 0.32 16.59 8.85
C TRP A 335 0.69 17.42 7.61
N MET A 336 -0.02 17.25 6.47
CA MET A 336 0.25 18.07 5.27
C MET A 336 -0.06 19.56 5.46
N TRP A 337 -1.01 19.95 6.32
CA TRP A 337 -1.26 21.35 6.62
C TRP A 337 -0.09 21.96 7.40
N GLN A 338 0.45 21.25 8.37
CA GLN A 338 1.63 21.66 9.12
C GLN A 338 2.87 21.74 8.23
N ALA A 339 3.05 20.73 7.35
CA ALA A 339 4.12 20.75 6.36
C ALA A 339 3.99 21.93 5.39
N ALA A 340 2.78 22.25 4.95
CA ALA A 340 2.54 23.42 4.09
C ALA A 340 2.87 24.73 4.81
N ALA A 341 2.53 24.86 6.09
CA ALA A 341 2.92 26.03 6.89
C ALA A 341 4.44 26.15 7.01
N ALA A 342 5.14 25.06 7.33
CA ALA A 342 6.60 25.04 7.51
C ALA A 342 7.38 25.31 6.21
N LEU A 343 6.87 24.82 5.08
CA LEU A 343 7.56 24.86 3.78
C LEU A 343 6.99 25.91 2.81
N GLN A 344 6.09 26.79 3.28
CA GLN A 344 5.40 27.78 2.47
C GLN A 344 4.68 27.17 1.24
N GLY A 345 4.11 25.99 1.44
CA GLY A 345 3.31 25.28 0.46
C GLY A 345 1.82 25.60 0.58
N GLN A 346 1.01 24.95 -0.28
CA GLN A 346 -0.43 25.05 -0.22
C GLN A 346 -1.09 23.67 -0.32
N VAL A 347 -2.24 23.51 0.31
CA VAL A 347 -3.09 22.31 0.25
C VAL A 347 -4.56 22.70 0.12
N GLN A 348 -5.36 21.77 -0.40
CA GLN A 348 -6.81 21.93 -0.39
C GLN A 348 -7.38 21.47 0.95
N ALA A 349 -8.41 22.18 1.43
CA ALA A 349 -9.19 21.81 2.61
C ALA A 349 -10.66 22.14 2.40
N SER A 350 -11.54 21.35 3.02
CA SER A 350 -12.98 21.62 3.00
C SER A 350 -13.29 22.99 3.64
N PRO A 351 -14.30 23.76 3.13
CA PRO A 351 -14.62 25.09 3.61
C PRO A 351 -14.89 25.18 5.12
N GLN A 352 -15.36 24.10 5.73
CA GLN A 352 -15.61 24.01 7.18
C GLN A 352 -14.34 24.23 8.01
N TYR A 353 -13.15 23.99 7.42
CA TYR A 353 -11.86 24.14 8.08
C TYR A 353 -11.17 25.49 7.80
N TRP A 354 -11.64 26.33 6.87
CA TRP A 354 -10.92 27.54 6.47
C TRP A 354 -10.62 28.53 7.60
N ARG A 355 -11.44 28.50 8.68
CA ARG A 355 -11.24 29.36 9.85
C ARG A 355 -10.23 28.83 10.87
N CYS A 356 -9.67 27.63 10.68
CA CYS A 356 -8.83 27.00 11.69
C CYS A 356 -7.35 27.41 11.63
N LEU A 357 -6.91 28.08 10.55
CA LEU A 357 -5.50 28.41 10.35
C LEU A 357 -5.02 29.48 11.35
N PRO A 358 -3.84 29.28 11.98
CA PRO A 358 -3.14 30.32 12.71
C PRO A 358 -2.84 31.55 11.82
N ARG A 359 -2.64 32.73 12.43
CA ARG A 359 -2.41 33.97 11.68
C ARG A 359 -1.17 33.89 10.78
N GLU A 360 -0.13 33.23 11.22
CA GLU A 360 1.14 33.01 10.51
C GLU A 360 1.03 32.01 9.35
N ALA A 361 -0.05 31.22 9.28
CA ALA A 361 -0.24 30.15 8.29
C ALA A 361 -1.43 30.41 7.35
N GLN A 362 -1.88 31.64 7.20
CA GLN A 362 -3.09 32.00 6.42
C GLN A 362 -3.02 31.61 4.94
N SER A 363 -1.83 31.49 4.36
CA SER A 363 -1.63 31.11 2.96
C SER A 363 -1.77 29.62 2.68
N VAL A 364 -1.84 28.76 3.70
CA VAL A 364 -1.83 27.28 3.55
C VAL A 364 -3.01 26.77 2.70
N PHE A 365 -4.17 27.41 2.78
CA PHE A 365 -5.34 27.05 1.95
C PHE A 365 -5.50 27.95 0.71
N GLY A 366 -4.45 28.69 0.34
CA GLY A 366 -4.50 29.64 -0.79
C GLY A 366 -5.38 30.87 -0.48
N ASN A 367 -5.96 31.44 -1.53
CA ASN A 367 -6.77 32.65 -1.42
C ASN A 367 -8.24 32.36 -1.05
N VAL A 368 -8.49 31.75 0.11
CA VAL A 368 -9.85 31.52 0.61
C VAL A 368 -10.44 32.80 1.18
N ARG A 369 -11.72 33.07 0.89
CA ARG A 369 -12.43 34.23 1.42
C ARG A 369 -13.41 33.80 2.50
N ILE A 370 -13.29 34.42 3.67
CA ILE A 370 -14.18 34.17 4.81
C ILE A 370 -14.98 35.44 5.04
N GLY A 371 -16.28 35.38 4.84
CA GLY A 371 -17.18 36.49 5.12
C GLY A 371 -17.32 36.70 6.65
N MET A 372 -17.39 37.95 7.06
CA MET A 372 -17.82 38.33 8.41
C MET A 372 -19.29 38.74 8.35
N ARG A 373 -20.11 38.23 9.27
CA ARG A 373 -21.44 38.71 9.56
C ARG A 373 -21.38 39.64 10.76
#